data_d14b88880c4b6f0741710b371111a575
#
_entry.id   d14b88880c4b6f0741710b371111a575
#
_cell.length_a   1.000
_cell.length_b   1.000
_cell.length_c   1.000
_cell.angle_alpha   90.00
_cell.angle_beta   90.00
_cell.angle_gamma   90.00
#
_symmetry.space_group_name_H-M   'P 1'
#
loop_
_entity.id
_entity.type
_entity.pdbx_description
1 polymer ?
#
loop_
_entity_poly.entity_id
_entity_poly.type
_entity_poly.pdbx_seq_one_letter_code
_entity_poly.pdbx_strand_id
1 'polypeptide(L)'
;MKFYDRKKEMAILYAAKKQSQTSACFTVMTGRRRIGKTALLLESVKDTRFVYIFVARKSEVLLCAQYQPVIQETLGIRIYGEIREFAQLFELLMQHSQKENFTLIIDEFQEFLYINPSIVSDIQRIWDQYHATSKINFIVCGSVYSMMKRIFEDRKEDRKSVV
;
A
#
# COMPACT_ATOMS: atom_id res chain seq x y z
N MET A 1 -13.57 10.50 15.37
CA MET A 1 -14.06 10.74 14.00
C MET A 1 -15.29 9.91 13.73
N LYS A 2 -16.24 10.45 13.00
CA LYS A 2 -17.47 9.75 12.64
C LYS A 2 -17.37 9.25 11.21
N PHE A 3 -17.41 7.94 11.01
CA PHE A 3 -17.24 7.32 9.69
C PHE A 3 -18.35 7.68 8.69
N TYR A 4 -19.53 8.02 9.15
CA TYR A 4 -20.62 8.38 8.23
C TYR A 4 -20.33 9.67 7.44
N ASP A 5 -19.46 10.54 7.95
CA ASP A 5 -19.05 11.75 7.25
C ASP A 5 -18.11 11.46 6.07
N ARG A 6 -17.69 10.22 5.95
CA ARG A 6 -16.74 9.73 4.93
C ARG A 6 -17.35 8.66 4.03
N LYS A 7 -18.64 8.77 3.78
CA LYS A 7 -19.37 7.75 2.99
C LYS A 7 -18.80 7.54 1.59
N LYS A 8 -18.39 8.64 0.93
CA LYS A 8 -17.85 8.56 -0.43
C LYS A 8 -16.51 7.81 -0.46
N GLU A 9 -15.62 8.16 0.45
CA GLU A 9 -14.32 7.50 0.57
C GLU A 9 -14.49 6.03 0.94
N MET A 10 -15.38 5.72 1.87
CA MET A 10 -15.66 4.33 2.25
C MET A 10 -16.21 3.53 1.08
N ALA A 11 -17.09 4.12 0.27
CA ALA A 11 -17.64 3.44 -0.90
C ALA A 11 -16.53 3.09 -1.90
N ILE A 12 -15.58 4.01 -2.13
CA ILE A 12 -14.45 3.78 -3.02
C ILE A 12 -13.57 2.65 -2.46
N LEU A 13 -13.27 2.67 -1.16
CA LEU A 13 -12.43 1.65 -0.53
C LEU A 13 -13.09 0.26 -0.56
N TYR A 14 -14.39 0.18 -0.31
CA TYR A 14 -15.13 -1.08 -0.39
C TYR A 14 -15.20 -1.60 -1.82
N ALA A 15 -15.39 -0.72 -2.80
CA ALA A 15 -15.42 -1.11 -4.22
C ALA A 15 -14.05 -1.66 -4.66
N ALA A 16 -12.96 -1.00 -4.26
CA ALA A 16 -11.61 -1.46 -4.56
C ALA A 16 -11.32 -2.83 -3.90
N LYS A 17 -11.73 -2.99 -2.65
CA LYS A 17 -11.57 -4.25 -1.93
C LYS A 17 -12.30 -5.40 -2.64
N LYS A 18 -13.53 -5.16 -3.06
CA LYS A 18 -14.32 -6.16 -3.80
C LYS A 18 -13.71 -6.48 -5.15
N GLN A 19 -13.31 -5.46 -5.90
CA GLN A 19 -12.68 -5.65 -7.21
C GLN A 19 -11.37 -6.43 -7.10
N SER A 20 -10.60 -6.21 -6.05
CA SER A 20 -9.30 -6.86 -5.86
C SER A 20 -9.39 -8.38 -5.74
N GLN A 21 -10.57 -8.91 -5.43
CA GLN A 21 -10.78 -10.36 -5.37
C GLN A 21 -10.61 -11.03 -6.74
N THR A 22 -10.77 -10.26 -7.81
CA THR A 22 -10.63 -10.77 -9.19
C THR A 22 -9.51 -10.09 -9.96
N SER A 23 -9.20 -8.83 -9.67
CA SER A 23 -8.14 -8.10 -10.36
C SER A 23 -7.53 -7.04 -9.45
N ALA A 24 -6.22 -6.87 -9.54
CA ALA A 24 -5.49 -5.92 -8.70
C ALA A 24 -6.05 -4.50 -8.79
N CYS A 25 -6.13 -3.84 -7.63
CA CYS A 25 -6.54 -2.46 -7.52
C CYS A 25 -5.43 -1.64 -6.85
N PHE A 26 -5.24 -0.42 -7.31
CA PHE A 26 -4.30 0.53 -6.72
C PHE A 26 -5.06 1.81 -6.38
N THR A 27 -5.06 2.18 -5.12
CA THR A 27 -5.72 3.39 -4.62
C THR A 27 -4.71 4.30 -3.96
N VAL A 28 -4.73 5.58 -4.32
CA VAL A 28 -3.93 6.62 -3.67
C VAL A 28 -4.85 7.48 -2.82
N MET A 29 -4.56 7.56 -1.54
CA MET A 29 -5.33 8.34 -0.59
C MET A 29 -4.49 9.47 -0.03
N THR A 30 -4.97 10.70 -0.17
CA THR A 30 -4.28 11.88 0.33
C THR A 30 -5.17 12.63 1.29
N GLY A 31 -4.56 13.42 2.17
CA GLY A 31 -5.30 14.24 3.10
C GLY A 31 -4.42 14.70 4.24
N ARG A 32 -4.93 15.65 5.01
CA ARG A 32 -4.22 16.18 6.17
C ARG A 32 -4.07 15.11 7.24
N ARG A 33 -3.00 15.20 8.02
CA ARG A 33 -2.86 14.39 9.22
C ARG A 33 -4.05 14.63 10.15
N ARG A 34 -4.39 13.60 10.93
CA ARG A 34 -5.40 13.66 12.00
C ARG A 34 -6.83 13.90 11.53
N ILE A 35 -7.13 13.67 10.26
CA ILE A 35 -8.52 13.68 9.79
C ILE A 35 -9.16 12.29 9.77
N GLY A 36 -8.54 11.34 10.47
CA GLY A 36 -9.08 9.99 10.58
C GLY A 36 -8.82 9.09 9.39
N LYS A 37 -7.85 9.44 8.55
CA LYS A 37 -7.52 8.72 7.33
C LYS A 37 -7.12 7.27 7.62
N THR A 38 -6.20 7.05 8.56
CA THR A 38 -5.76 5.72 8.97
C THR A 38 -6.91 4.90 9.55
N ALA A 39 -7.72 5.52 10.41
CA ALA A 39 -8.88 4.85 11.00
C ALA A 39 -9.88 4.42 9.93
N LEU A 40 -10.11 5.26 8.93
CA LEU A 40 -10.99 4.97 7.81
C LEU A 40 -10.47 3.77 7.00
N LEU A 41 -9.18 3.75 6.71
CA LEU A 41 -8.54 2.65 6.00
C LEU A 41 -8.69 1.33 6.76
N LEU A 42 -8.35 1.32 8.05
CA LEU A 42 -8.43 0.12 8.85
C LEU A 42 -9.87 -0.39 9.00
N GLU A 43 -10.84 0.52 9.12
CA GLU A 43 -12.25 0.16 9.13
C GLU A 43 -12.67 -0.52 7.83
N SER A 44 -12.18 -0.04 6.70
CA SER A 44 -12.56 -0.59 5.39
C SER A 44 -12.07 -2.01 5.15
N VAL A 45 -11.04 -2.46 5.86
CA VAL A 45 -10.41 -3.77 5.63
C VAL A 45 -10.44 -4.69 6.85
N LYS A 46 -11.11 -4.30 7.93
CA LYS A 46 -11.08 -5.02 9.22
C LYS A 46 -11.58 -6.47 9.13
N ASP A 47 -12.40 -6.79 8.15
CA ASP A 47 -12.97 -8.12 7.94
C ASP A 47 -12.19 -8.95 6.92
N THR A 48 -11.05 -8.45 6.46
CA THR A 48 -10.21 -9.13 5.48
C THR A 48 -8.77 -9.24 6.00
N ARG A 49 -7.97 -10.04 5.30
CA ARG A 49 -6.53 -10.12 5.60
C ARG A 49 -5.85 -8.88 5.05
N PHE A 50 -5.12 -8.18 5.90
CA PHE A 50 -4.40 -6.97 5.47
C PHE A 50 -3.04 -6.85 6.14
N VAL A 51 -2.10 -6.24 5.42
CA VAL A 51 -0.80 -5.84 5.93
C VAL A 51 -0.77 -4.32 5.97
N TYR A 52 -0.53 -3.76 7.14
CA TYR A 52 -0.40 -2.32 7.33
C TYR A 52 1.06 -1.98 7.60
N ILE A 53 1.60 -1.07 6.79
CA ILE A 53 2.98 -0.60 6.87
C ILE A 53 2.96 0.91 7.05
N PHE A 54 3.64 1.38 8.10
CA PHE A 54 3.86 2.79 8.34
C PHE A 54 5.30 3.12 8.00
N VAL A 55 5.52 4.15 7.17
CA VAL A 55 6.86 4.53 6.73
C VAL A 55 7.41 5.60 7.66
N ALA A 56 8.21 5.18 8.65
CA ALA A 56 8.94 6.07 9.54
C ALA A 56 10.26 6.49 8.87
N ARG A 57 10.80 7.62 9.29
CA ARG A 57 12.12 8.08 8.81
C ARG A 57 13.23 7.29 9.49
N LYS A 58 13.44 6.09 9.02
CA LYS A 58 14.49 5.17 9.44
C LYS A 58 15.20 4.66 8.20
N SER A 59 16.35 4.03 8.36
CA SER A 59 17.01 3.42 7.20
C SER A 59 16.12 2.35 6.57
N GLU A 60 16.29 2.15 5.29
CA GLU A 60 15.53 1.14 4.55
C GLU A 60 15.72 -0.26 5.15
N VAL A 61 16.93 -0.59 5.55
CA VAL A 61 17.26 -1.87 6.18
C VAL A 61 16.46 -2.09 7.47
N LEU A 62 16.39 -1.06 8.31
CA LEU A 62 15.62 -1.13 9.57
C LEU A 62 14.13 -1.28 9.31
N LEU A 63 13.60 -0.56 8.32
CA LEU A 63 12.18 -0.69 7.96
C LEU A 63 11.87 -2.10 7.47
N CYS A 64 12.71 -2.65 6.62
CA CYS A 64 12.53 -4.02 6.15
C CYS A 64 12.56 -5.03 7.29
N ALA A 65 13.47 -4.85 8.24
CA ALA A 65 13.56 -5.70 9.42
C ALA A 65 12.29 -5.64 10.27
N GLN A 66 11.65 -4.46 10.34
CA GLN A 66 10.39 -4.30 11.07
C GLN A 66 9.20 -4.90 10.33
N TYR A 67 9.16 -4.78 9.01
CA TYR A 67 8.03 -5.23 8.20
C TYR A 67 8.02 -6.74 7.98
N GLN A 68 9.19 -7.35 7.90
CA GLN A 68 9.32 -8.77 7.58
C GLN A 68 8.52 -9.69 8.53
N PRO A 69 8.63 -9.57 9.86
CA PRO A 69 7.84 -10.41 10.75
C PRO A 69 6.33 -10.16 10.65
N VAL A 70 5.93 -8.91 10.44
CA VAL A 70 4.50 -8.57 10.28
C VAL A 70 3.93 -9.27 9.05
N ILE A 71 4.65 -9.23 7.94
CA ILE A 71 4.24 -9.87 6.70
C ILE A 71 4.17 -11.39 6.86
N GLN A 72 5.18 -11.98 7.47
CA GLN A 72 5.22 -13.42 7.71
C GLN A 72 4.04 -13.88 8.57
N GLU A 73 3.78 -13.18 9.65
CA GLU A 73 2.71 -13.51 10.56
C GLU A 73 1.34 -13.34 9.91
N THR A 74 1.12 -12.21 9.23
CA THR A 74 -0.18 -11.88 8.64
C THR A 74 -0.52 -12.80 7.46
N LEU A 75 0.42 -13.06 6.59
CA LEU A 75 0.19 -13.82 5.36
C LEU A 75 0.51 -15.32 5.51
N GLY A 76 1.10 -15.73 6.63
CA GLY A 76 1.47 -17.13 6.84
C GLY A 76 2.55 -17.62 5.89
N ILE A 77 3.44 -16.74 5.45
CA ILE A 77 4.54 -17.08 4.55
C ILE A 77 5.87 -17.06 5.28
N ARG A 78 6.85 -17.80 4.75
CA ARG A 78 8.22 -17.76 5.26
C ARG A 78 9.07 -16.91 4.34
N ILE A 79 9.84 -16.02 4.95
CA ILE A 79 10.84 -15.21 4.27
C ILE A 79 12.20 -15.68 4.78
N TYR A 80 13.01 -16.23 3.88
CA TYR A 80 14.32 -16.76 4.24
C TYR A 80 15.36 -15.66 4.16
N GLY A 81 16.15 -15.55 5.22
CA GLY A 81 17.24 -14.59 5.29
C GLY A 81 16.76 -13.18 5.62
N GLU A 82 17.68 -12.24 5.50
CA GLU A 82 17.45 -10.82 5.76
C GLU A 82 17.15 -10.10 4.45
N ILE A 83 16.01 -9.45 4.39
CA ILE A 83 15.67 -8.56 3.27
C ILE A 83 16.10 -7.14 3.65
N ARG A 84 16.93 -6.54 2.82
CA ARG A 84 17.52 -5.22 3.08
C ARG A 84 16.93 -4.13 2.18
N GLU A 85 16.25 -4.50 1.10
CA GLU A 85 15.65 -3.56 0.16
C GLU A 85 14.14 -3.73 0.12
N PHE A 86 13.42 -2.63 0.21
CA PHE A 86 11.96 -2.65 0.20
C PHE A 86 11.41 -3.20 -1.13
N ALA A 87 12.11 -2.97 -2.24
CA ALA A 87 11.72 -3.51 -3.54
C ALA A 87 11.59 -5.03 -3.51
N GLN A 88 12.51 -5.74 -2.85
CA GLN A 88 12.44 -7.19 -2.70
C GLN A 88 11.22 -7.61 -1.89
N LEU A 89 10.93 -6.87 -0.83
CA LEU A 89 9.79 -7.15 0.03
C LEU A 89 8.48 -6.93 -0.72
N PHE A 90 8.40 -5.84 -1.49
CA PHE A 90 7.22 -5.52 -2.30
C PHE A 90 7.01 -6.56 -3.40
N GLU A 91 8.07 -7.01 -4.05
CA GLU A 91 7.96 -8.06 -5.07
C GLU A 91 7.44 -9.37 -4.46
N LEU A 92 7.90 -9.73 -3.28
CA LEU A 92 7.39 -10.88 -2.54
C LEU A 92 5.89 -10.77 -2.28
N LEU A 93 5.44 -9.59 -1.86
CA LEU A 93 4.02 -9.32 -1.63
C LEU A 93 3.21 -9.46 -2.92
N MET A 94 3.72 -8.93 -4.02
CA MET A 94 3.04 -9.03 -5.31
C MET A 94 2.98 -10.47 -5.80
N GLN A 95 4.05 -11.24 -5.64
CA GLN A 95 4.06 -12.66 -5.98
C GLN A 95 3.04 -13.45 -5.16
N HIS A 96 2.97 -13.18 -3.86
CA HIS A 96 1.99 -13.83 -2.99
C HIS A 96 0.55 -13.47 -3.41
N SER A 97 0.33 -12.25 -3.83
CA SER A 97 -0.98 -11.78 -4.26
C SER A 97 -1.50 -12.45 -5.53
N GLN A 98 -0.66 -13.14 -6.26
CA GLN A 98 -1.08 -13.95 -7.41
C GLN A 98 -1.86 -15.19 -6.95
N LYS A 99 -1.60 -15.65 -5.74
CA LYS A 99 -2.21 -16.85 -5.16
C LYS A 99 -3.35 -16.54 -4.20
N GLU A 100 -3.26 -15.44 -3.49
CA GLU A 100 -4.19 -15.10 -2.42
C GLU A 100 -4.49 -13.61 -2.41
N ASN A 101 -5.78 -13.27 -2.30
CA ASN A 101 -6.22 -11.87 -2.16
C ASN A 101 -5.88 -11.36 -0.75
N PHE A 102 -5.30 -10.18 -0.69
CA PHE A 102 -5.12 -9.44 0.56
C PHE A 102 -5.00 -7.95 0.26
N THR A 103 -5.07 -7.15 1.31
CA THR A 103 -4.88 -5.70 1.22
C THR A 103 -3.50 -5.34 1.76
N LEU A 104 -2.78 -4.49 1.02
CA LEU A 104 -1.54 -3.87 1.47
C LEU A 104 -1.77 -2.38 1.60
N ILE A 105 -1.57 -1.86 2.81
CA ILE A 105 -1.66 -0.42 3.09
C ILE A 105 -0.26 0.09 3.43
N ILE A 106 0.21 1.08 2.67
CA ILE A 106 1.46 1.79 2.98
C ILE A 106 1.10 3.21 3.37
N ASP A 107 1.22 3.50 4.66
CA ASP A 107 0.89 4.81 5.23
C ASP A 107 2.14 5.69 5.32
N GLU A 108 1.95 6.99 5.15
CA GLU A 108 3.02 7.99 5.04
C GLU A 108 4.00 7.65 3.92
N PHE A 109 3.44 7.25 2.78
CA PHE A 109 4.19 6.76 1.61
C PHE A 109 5.24 7.74 1.10
N GLN A 110 4.96 9.06 1.19
CA GLN A 110 5.89 10.09 0.72
C GLN A 110 7.22 10.06 1.47
N GLU A 111 7.26 9.47 2.66
CA GLU A 111 8.50 9.39 3.44
C GLU A 111 9.57 8.54 2.75
N PHE A 112 9.18 7.64 1.84
CA PHE A 112 10.14 6.89 1.04
C PHE A 112 11.06 7.81 0.21
N LEU A 113 10.59 8.98 -0.19
CA LEU A 113 11.42 9.93 -0.96
C LEU A 113 12.64 10.41 -0.18
N TYR A 114 12.54 10.47 1.17
CA TYR A 114 13.65 10.86 2.03
C TYR A 114 14.57 9.69 2.38
N ILE A 115 14.03 8.48 2.34
CA ILE A 115 14.78 7.29 2.74
C ILE A 115 15.59 6.76 1.57
N ASN A 116 14.93 6.53 0.44
CA ASN A 116 15.52 6.06 -0.80
C ASN A 116 14.54 6.35 -1.94
N PRO A 117 14.76 7.42 -2.72
CA PRO A 117 13.83 7.79 -3.79
C PRO A 117 13.59 6.70 -4.83
N SER A 118 14.54 5.78 -5.01
CA SER A 118 14.39 4.69 -5.98
C SER A 118 13.29 3.70 -5.59
N ILE A 119 12.88 3.66 -4.32
CA ILE A 119 11.79 2.78 -3.87
C ILE A 119 10.51 3.05 -4.65
N VAL A 120 10.19 4.33 -4.88
CA VAL A 120 8.96 4.71 -5.60
C VAL A 120 8.97 4.16 -7.02
N SER A 121 10.07 4.35 -7.76
CA SER A 121 10.17 3.83 -9.12
C SER A 121 10.21 2.30 -9.15
N ASP A 122 10.84 1.68 -8.17
CA ASP A 122 10.86 0.21 -8.05
C ASP A 122 9.45 -0.34 -7.81
N ILE A 123 8.68 0.29 -6.93
CA ILE A 123 7.29 -0.11 -6.67
C ILE A 123 6.46 -0.04 -7.96
N GLN A 124 6.63 1.04 -8.73
CA GLN A 124 5.90 1.20 -9.97
C GLN A 124 6.29 0.14 -11.00
N ARG A 125 7.59 -0.13 -11.13
CA ARG A 125 8.08 -1.17 -12.04
C ARG A 125 7.56 -2.55 -11.66
N ILE A 126 7.59 -2.89 -10.38
CA ILE A 126 7.11 -4.17 -9.88
C ILE A 126 5.58 -4.28 -10.03
N TRP A 127 4.86 -3.19 -9.75
CA TRP A 127 3.42 -3.14 -9.98
C TRP A 127 3.09 -3.44 -11.44
N ASP A 128 3.76 -2.77 -12.37
CA ASP A 128 3.53 -2.98 -13.81
C ASP A 128 3.81 -4.43 -14.22
N GLN A 129 4.80 -5.06 -13.59
CA GLN A 129 5.15 -6.45 -13.89
C GLN A 129 4.10 -7.45 -13.43
N TYR A 130 3.49 -7.23 -12.25
CA TYR A 130 2.67 -8.25 -11.59
C TYR A 130 1.17 -7.94 -11.56
N HIS A 131 0.74 -6.70 -11.77
CA HIS A 131 -0.66 -6.33 -11.52
C HIS A 131 -1.67 -7.14 -12.36
N ALA A 132 -1.30 -7.52 -13.57
CA ALA A 132 -2.22 -8.25 -14.47
C ALA A 132 -2.60 -9.63 -13.94
N THR A 133 -1.75 -10.23 -13.11
CA THR A 133 -1.98 -11.58 -12.56
C THR A 133 -2.19 -11.55 -11.04
N SER A 134 -2.27 -10.38 -10.45
CA SER A 134 -2.37 -10.18 -9.01
C SER A 134 -3.82 -9.95 -8.57
N LYS A 135 -4.09 -10.32 -7.32
CA LYS A 135 -5.37 -10.06 -6.64
C LYS A 135 -5.10 -9.23 -5.38
N ILE A 136 -4.34 -8.17 -5.53
CA ILE A 136 -3.99 -7.29 -4.41
C ILE A 136 -4.89 -6.06 -4.38
N ASN A 137 -5.29 -5.67 -3.19
CA ASN A 137 -5.87 -4.36 -2.93
C ASN A 137 -4.75 -3.48 -2.36
N PHE A 138 -4.09 -2.71 -3.23
CA PHE A 138 -2.93 -1.91 -2.86
C PHE A 138 -3.35 -0.48 -2.60
N ILE A 139 -3.14 0.01 -1.38
CA ILE A 139 -3.51 1.35 -0.97
C ILE A 139 -2.26 2.05 -0.45
N VAL A 140 -1.94 3.19 -1.04
CA VAL A 140 -0.91 4.08 -0.50
C VAL A 140 -1.58 5.34 0.02
N CYS A 141 -1.07 5.84 1.13
CA CYS A 141 -1.68 6.97 1.78
C CYS A 141 -0.59 7.91 2.27
N GLY A 142 -0.84 9.21 2.19
CA GLY A 142 0.11 10.21 2.59
C GLY A 142 -0.56 11.49 3.03
N SER A 143 0.12 12.25 3.87
CA SER A 143 -0.40 13.48 4.47
C SER A 143 0.03 14.73 3.71
N VAL A 144 1.04 14.64 2.85
CA VAL A 144 1.55 15.77 2.09
C VAL A 144 1.02 15.68 0.65
N TYR A 145 -0.08 16.37 0.39
CA TYR A 145 -0.78 16.31 -0.89
C TYR A 145 0.12 16.60 -2.08
N SER A 146 0.93 17.68 -2.01
CA SER A 146 1.79 18.08 -3.11
C SER A 146 2.83 17.01 -3.48
N MET A 147 3.39 16.32 -2.48
CA MET A 147 4.35 15.26 -2.70
C MET A 147 3.67 14.03 -3.32
N MET A 148 2.51 13.65 -2.79
CA MET A 148 1.76 12.51 -3.31
C MET A 148 1.32 12.78 -4.74
N LYS A 149 0.85 13.98 -5.01
CA LYS A 149 0.48 14.39 -6.36
C LYS A 149 1.65 14.28 -7.34
N ARG A 150 2.81 14.78 -6.95
CA ARG A 150 4.03 14.71 -7.79
C ARG A 150 4.46 13.27 -8.07
N ILE A 151 4.36 12.39 -7.07
CA ILE A 151 4.72 10.98 -7.22
C ILE A 151 3.83 10.28 -8.25
N PHE A 152 2.53 10.56 -8.22
CA PHE A 152 1.55 9.76 -8.95
C PHE A 152 0.94 10.42 -10.19
N GLU A 153 0.92 11.74 -10.32
CA GLU A 153 0.35 12.40 -11.49
C GLU A 153 1.25 12.39 -12.72
N ASP A 154 2.57 12.26 -12.54
CA ASP A 154 3.51 12.21 -13.66
C ASP A 154 3.37 10.93 -14.50
N ARG A 155 2.51 10.00 -14.11
CA ARG A 155 2.26 8.76 -14.82
C ARG A 155 0.82 8.68 -15.29
N LYS A 156 0.59 9.09 -16.52
CA LYS A 156 -0.75 9.09 -17.15
C LYS A 156 -1.32 7.69 -17.38
N GLU A 157 -0.52 6.64 -17.25
CA GLU A 157 -0.92 5.27 -17.53
C GLU A 157 -1.45 4.52 -16.30
N ASP A 158 -1.32 5.12 -15.13
CA ASP A 158 -1.69 4.45 -13.90
C ASP A 158 -3.19 4.55 -13.64
N ARG A 159 -3.83 3.40 -13.61
CA ARG A 159 -5.26 3.26 -13.31
C ARG A 159 -5.49 3.31 -11.80
N LYS A 160 -5.23 4.47 -11.22
CA LYS A 160 -5.39 4.70 -9.78
C LYS A 160 -6.66 5.44 -9.49
N SER A 161 -7.33 5.04 -8.42
CA SER A 161 -8.38 5.84 -7.82
C SER A 161 -7.74 6.78 -6.80
N VAL A 162 -7.94 8.09 -6.95
CA VAL A 162 -7.43 9.09 -6.00
C VAL A 162 -8.56 9.48 -5.06
N VAL A 163 -8.30 9.34 -3.79
CA VAL A 163 -9.28 9.61 -2.73
C VAL A 163 -8.86 10.78 -1.85
#